data_5e7424ef3de151ebaadbb9761702ea32
#
_entry.id   5e7424ef3de151ebaadbb9761702ea32
#
_cell.length_a   1.000
_cell.length_b   1.000
_cell.length_c   1.000
_cell.angle_alpha   90.00
_cell.angle_beta   90.00
_cell.angle_gamma   90.00
#
_symmetry.space_group_name_H-M   'P 1'
#
loop_
_entity.id
_entity.type
_entity.pdbx_description
1 polymer ?
#
loop_
_entity_poly.entity_id
_entity_poly.type
_entity_poly.pdbx_seq_one_letter_code
_entity_poly.pdbx_strand_id
1 'polypeptide(L)'
;RQKLSYSNPIFIKLSPDESTETISLIMEEIRNYNFDGVISSNTTIDKTLLKDSDAQGLAGGLSGKPLYEKSNALLSDLHSLDPNILKIGVGGVFTQEDFAKKINLGASLVQIYTSFIYEGPQIVSKLLQ
;
A
#
# COMPACT_ATOMS: atom_id res chain seq x y z
N ARG A 1 -22.16 9.23 3.32
CA ARG A 1 -22.01 10.39 2.44
C ARG A 1 -23.29 11.23 2.34
N GLN A 2 -24.40 10.66 1.91
CA GLN A 2 -25.66 11.42 1.70
C GLN A 2 -26.15 12.15 2.96
N LYS A 3 -26.10 11.51 4.14
CA LYS A 3 -26.50 12.13 5.41
C LYS A 3 -25.62 13.29 5.88
N LEU A 4 -24.35 13.34 5.42
CA LEU A 4 -23.35 14.31 5.87
C LEU A 4 -22.97 15.32 4.79
N SER A 5 -23.58 15.26 3.60
CA SER A 5 -23.22 16.06 2.40
C SER A 5 -21.71 16.01 2.09
N TYR A 6 -21.07 14.84 2.35
CA TYR A 6 -19.65 14.67 2.21
C TYR A 6 -19.31 14.24 0.76
N SER A 7 -18.55 15.06 0.06
CA SER A 7 -18.20 14.88 -1.37
C SER A 7 -16.73 14.48 -1.63
N ASN A 8 -15.86 14.59 -0.61
CA ASN A 8 -14.45 14.26 -0.80
C ASN A 8 -14.23 12.74 -0.95
N PRO A 9 -13.20 12.32 -1.69
CA PRO A 9 -12.89 10.90 -1.87
C PRO A 9 -12.53 10.23 -0.54
N ILE A 10 -12.97 8.98 -0.37
CA ILE A 10 -12.69 8.14 0.80
C ILE A 10 -11.97 6.89 0.33
N PHE A 11 -10.78 6.65 0.88
CA PHE A 11 -9.96 5.47 0.59
C PHE A 11 -9.87 4.57 1.82
N ILE A 12 -9.90 3.26 1.60
CA ILE A 12 -9.65 2.25 2.64
C ILE A 12 -8.20 1.80 2.56
N LYS A 13 -7.46 1.90 3.66
CA LYS A 13 -6.08 1.42 3.74
C LYS A 13 -6.06 -0.01 4.29
N LEU A 14 -5.48 -0.91 3.50
CA LEU A 14 -5.50 -2.34 3.74
C LEU A 14 -4.20 -2.82 4.40
N SER A 15 -4.32 -3.84 5.26
CA SER A 15 -3.18 -4.56 5.80
C SER A 15 -2.64 -5.55 4.76
N PRO A 16 -1.31 -5.70 4.62
CA PRO A 16 -0.73 -6.72 3.75
C PRO A 16 -0.72 -8.11 4.39
N ASP A 17 -1.29 -8.24 5.60
CA ASP A 17 -1.32 -9.48 6.37
C ASP A 17 -2.69 -10.18 6.31
N GLU A 18 -3.66 -9.58 5.61
CA GLU A 18 -4.98 -10.16 5.41
C GLU A 18 -4.94 -11.33 4.42
N SER A 19 -5.82 -12.31 4.63
CA SER A 19 -5.98 -13.41 3.68
C SER A 19 -6.64 -12.94 2.37
N THR A 20 -6.43 -13.68 1.29
CA THR A 20 -7.06 -13.40 0.00
C THR A 20 -8.59 -13.40 0.09
N GLU A 21 -9.16 -14.29 0.91
CA GLU A 21 -10.59 -14.35 1.17
C GLU A 21 -11.08 -13.07 1.86
N THR A 22 -10.36 -12.62 2.90
CA THR A 22 -10.69 -11.37 3.62
C THR A 22 -10.61 -10.17 2.67
N ILE A 23 -9.56 -10.09 1.85
CA ILE A 23 -9.40 -9.01 0.86
C ILE A 23 -10.56 -9.02 -0.15
N SER A 24 -10.99 -10.20 -0.61
CA SER A 24 -12.13 -10.31 -1.54
C SER A 24 -13.42 -9.80 -0.93
N LEU A 25 -13.71 -10.13 0.33
CA LEU A 25 -14.88 -9.63 1.07
C LEU A 25 -14.82 -8.11 1.28
N ILE A 26 -13.65 -7.58 1.65
CA ILE A 26 -13.44 -6.14 1.80
C ILE A 26 -13.68 -5.41 0.47
N MET A 27 -13.19 -5.97 -0.64
CA MET A 27 -13.40 -5.38 -1.97
C MET A 27 -14.87 -5.38 -2.39
N GLU A 28 -15.64 -6.40 -2.00
CA GLU A 28 -17.10 -6.42 -2.20
C GLU A 28 -17.77 -5.28 -1.43
N GLU A 29 -17.43 -5.08 -0.15
CA GLU A 29 -17.98 -3.99 0.68
C GLU A 29 -17.56 -2.60 0.16
N ILE A 30 -16.33 -2.46 -0.34
CA ILE A 30 -15.84 -1.23 -0.96
C ILE A 30 -16.74 -0.84 -2.16
N ARG A 31 -17.13 -1.80 -2.99
CA ARG A 31 -18.06 -1.57 -4.10
C ARG A 31 -19.47 -1.27 -3.61
N ASN A 32 -19.99 -2.04 -2.67
CA ASN A 32 -21.35 -1.87 -2.12
C ASN A 32 -21.57 -0.49 -1.52
N TYR A 33 -20.54 0.05 -0.84
CA TYR A 33 -20.63 1.36 -0.18
C TYR A 33 -20.02 2.51 -1.01
N ASN A 34 -19.61 2.25 -2.25
CA ASN A 34 -19.06 3.24 -3.17
C ASN A 34 -17.88 4.02 -2.57
N PHE A 35 -16.90 3.33 -2.01
CA PHE A 35 -15.61 3.93 -1.70
C PHE A 35 -14.86 4.28 -2.99
N ASP A 36 -14.03 5.32 -2.94
CA ASP A 36 -13.38 5.84 -4.14
C ASP A 36 -12.11 5.07 -4.49
N GLY A 37 -11.52 4.38 -3.53
CA GLY A 37 -10.31 3.61 -3.78
C GLY A 37 -9.74 2.92 -2.55
N VAL A 38 -8.57 2.32 -2.77
CA VAL A 38 -7.82 1.59 -1.75
C VAL A 38 -6.39 2.09 -1.66
N ILE A 39 -5.79 1.96 -0.46
CA ILE A 39 -4.37 2.21 -0.22
C ILE A 39 -3.71 0.88 0.15
N SER A 40 -2.81 0.41 -0.69
CA SER A 40 -2.04 -0.83 -0.54
C SER A 40 -0.55 -0.49 -0.36
N SER A 41 -0.02 -0.60 0.83
CA SER A 41 -0.56 -1.22 2.02
C SER A 41 -0.24 -0.43 3.31
N ASN A 42 -0.75 -0.91 4.43
CA ASN A 42 -0.23 -0.59 5.75
C ASN A 42 1.09 -1.34 5.99
N THR A 43 1.69 -1.17 7.18
CA THR A 43 2.84 -1.97 7.65
C THR A 43 2.44 -3.42 7.89
N THR A 44 3.42 -4.34 7.93
CA THR A 44 3.19 -5.75 8.28
C THR A 44 3.60 -6.05 9.72
N ILE A 45 2.89 -6.96 10.36
CA ILE A 45 3.30 -7.53 11.66
C ILE A 45 4.29 -8.70 11.50
N ASP A 46 4.51 -9.15 10.28
CA ASP A 46 5.45 -10.23 9.96
C ASP A 46 6.90 -9.76 10.10
N LYS A 47 7.51 -10.10 11.23
CA LYS A 47 8.90 -9.75 11.57
C LYS A 47 9.92 -10.75 11.03
N THR A 48 9.47 -11.86 10.44
CA THR A 48 10.39 -12.85 9.83
C THR A 48 11.16 -12.28 8.64
N LEU A 49 10.66 -11.20 8.07
CA LEU A 49 11.31 -10.44 6.99
C LEU A 49 12.57 -9.67 7.46
N LEU A 50 12.77 -9.53 8.79
CA LEU A 50 13.96 -8.90 9.35
C LEU A 50 15.07 -9.93 9.56
N LYS A 51 16.29 -9.55 9.15
CA LYS A 51 17.50 -10.37 9.38
C LYS A 51 18.02 -10.28 10.81
N ASP A 52 17.73 -9.16 11.48
CA ASP A 52 18.15 -8.89 12.84
C ASP A 52 17.13 -9.42 13.85
N SER A 53 17.54 -10.40 14.67
CA SER A 53 16.68 -11.02 15.69
C SER A 53 16.22 -10.02 16.77
N ASP A 54 17.06 -9.03 17.12
CA ASP A 54 16.73 -8.06 18.17
C ASP A 54 15.60 -7.13 17.70
N ALA A 55 15.59 -6.78 16.40
CA ALA A 55 14.55 -5.98 15.80
C ALA A 55 13.20 -6.74 15.69
N GLN A 56 13.21 -8.06 15.67
CA GLN A 56 11.98 -8.87 15.62
C GLN A 56 11.13 -8.74 16.90
N GLY A 57 11.77 -8.47 18.05
CA GLY A 57 11.09 -8.27 19.33
C GLY A 57 10.45 -6.90 19.54
N LEU A 58 10.70 -5.93 18.65
CA LEU A 58 10.19 -4.59 18.80
C LEU A 58 8.67 -4.53 18.52
N ALA A 59 7.95 -3.68 19.27
CA ALA A 59 6.55 -3.41 19.03
C ALA A 59 6.37 -2.59 17.74
N GLY A 60 5.18 -2.69 17.12
CA GLY A 60 4.83 -1.94 15.90
C GLY A 60 4.94 -2.75 14.61
N GLY A 61 4.55 -2.13 13.50
CA GLY A 61 4.58 -2.74 12.17
C GLY A 61 5.91 -2.48 11.44
N LEU A 62 6.31 -3.44 10.61
CA LEU A 62 7.49 -3.35 9.76
C LEU A 62 7.15 -2.58 8.46
N SER A 63 7.97 -1.59 8.14
CA SER A 63 7.87 -0.77 6.93
C SER A 63 9.17 -0.79 6.11
N GLY A 64 9.25 0.00 5.05
CA GLY A 64 10.45 0.14 4.23
C GLY A 64 10.71 -1.02 3.30
N LYS A 65 11.96 -1.24 2.92
CA LYS A 65 12.36 -2.28 1.94
C LYS A 65 11.84 -3.68 2.26
N PRO A 66 11.86 -4.17 3.51
CA PRO A 66 11.32 -5.51 3.80
C PRO A 66 9.85 -5.70 3.42
N LEU A 67 9.05 -4.61 3.43
CA LEU A 67 7.63 -4.66 3.05
C LEU A 67 7.39 -4.75 1.54
N TYR A 68 8.40 -4.48 0.71
CA TYR A 68 8.26 -4.27 -0.73
C TYR A 68 7.50 -5.39 -1.45
N GLU A 69 7.96 -6.62 -1.32
CA GLU A 69 7.35 -7.77 -2.01
C GLU A 69 5.91 -8.02 -1.55
N LYS A 70 5.68 -7.99 -0.24
CA LYS A 70 4.36 -8.22 0.34
C LYS A 70 3.35 -7.15 -0.09
N SER A 71 3.77 -5.89 -0.13
CA SER A 71 2.92 -4.79 -0.61
C SER A 71 2.67 -4.83 -2.11
N ASN A 72 3.61 -5.36 -2.91
CA ASN A 72 3.43 -5.56 -4.35
C ASN A 72 2.46 -6.71 -4.64
N ALA A 73 2.56 -7.80 -3.88
CA ALA A 73 1.63 -8.93 -4.00
C ALA A 73 0.19 -8.47 -3.74
N LEU A 74 -0.06 -7.80 -2.60
CA LEU A 74 -1.39 -7.25 -2.31
C LEU A 74 -1.89 -6.30 -3.39
N LEU A 75 -1.04 -5.42 -3.92
CA LEU A 75 -1.43 -4.49 -4.99
C LEU A 75 -1.84 -5.22 -6.27
N SER A 76 -1.10 -6.28 -6.63
CA SER A 76 -1.42 -7.15 -7.78
C SER A 76 -2.76 -7.86 -7.59
N ASP A 77 -3.02 -8.41 -6.39
CA ASP A 77 -4.28 -9.08 -6.07
C ASP A 77 -5.46 -8.12 -6.17
N LEU A 78 -5.33 -6.92 -5.61
CA LEU A 78 -6.35 -5.86 -5.71
C LEU A 78 -6.62 -5.44 -7.15
N HIS A 79 -5.58 -5.36 -7.99
CA HIS A 79 -5.74 -5.05 -9.42
C HIS A 79 -6.47 -6.18 -10.16
N SER A 80 -6.20 -7.42 -9.81
CA SER A 80 -6.88 -8.59 -10.38
C SER A 80 -8.35 -8.67 -9.96
N LEU A 81 -8.68 -8.28 -8.73
CA LEU A 81 -10.05 -8.26 -8.20
C LEU A 81 -10.90 -7.13 -8.77
N ASP A 82 -10.29 -5.96 -8.99
CA ASP A 82 -10.94 -4.80 -9.58
C ASP A 82 -9.91 -3.89 -10.26
N PRO A 83 -9.73 -4.00 -11.58
CA PRO A 83 -8.78 -3.15 -12.31
C PRO A 83 -9.17 -1.66 -12.33
N ASN A 84 -10.44 -1.33 -12.13
CA ASN A 84 -10.95 0.03 -12.32
C ASN A 84 -10.93 0.88 -11.04
N ILE A 85 -10.94 0.27 -9.85
CA ILE A 85 -10.86 1.02 -8.60
C ILE A 85 -9.53 1.76 -8.49
N LEU A 86 -9.55 2.99 -7.97
CA LEU A 86 -8.32 3.75 -7.72
C LEU A 86 -7.46 3.07 -6.65
N LYS A 87 -6.18 2.89 -6.94
CA LYS A 87 -5.21 2.27 -6.04
C LYS A 87 -4.05 3.21 -5.75
N ILE A 88 -3.75 3.39 -4.48
CA ILE A 88 -2.55 4.09 -4.04
C ILE A 88 -1.56 3.04 -3.54
N GLY A 89 -0.44 2.84 -4.27
CA GLY A 89 0.60 1.90 -3.90
C GLY A 89 1.51 2.47 -2.81
N VAL A 90 1.74 1.71 -1.73
CA VAL A 90 2.61 2.10 -0.61
C VAL A 90 3.45 0.91 -0.18
N GLY A 91 4.68 1.18 0.27
CA GLY A 91 5.58 0.18 0.87
C GLY A 91 6.78 -0.16 0.00
N GLY A 92 7.95 0.08 0.56
CA GLY A 92 9.24 -0.33 0.02
C GLY A 92 9.77 0.48 -1.18
N VAL A 93 9.18 1.62 -1.51
CA VAL A 93 9.58 2.43 -2.68
C VAL A 93 10.76 3.34 -2.31
N PHE A 94 11.93 3.08 -2.93
CA PHE A 94 13.18 3.82 -2.75
C PHE A 94 13.83 4.23 -4.06
N THR A 95 13.49 3.55 -5.16
CA THR A 95 14.08 3.80 -6.49
C THR A 95 13.01 4.06 -7.53
N GLN A 96 13.43 4.57 -8.67
CA GLN A 96 12.55 4.76 -9.84
C GLN A 96 11.93 3.44 -10.30
N GLU A 97 12.70 2.34 -10.24
CA GLU A 97 12.21 1.00 -10.59
C GLU A 97 11.13 0.53 -9.61
N ASP A 98 11.30 0.80 -8.30
CA ASP A 98 10.28 0.49 -7.30
C ASP A 98 8.98 1.27 -7.58
N PHE A 99 9.10 2.55 -7.93
CA PHE A 99 7.97 3.40 -8.33
C PHE A 99 7.28 2.85 -9.59
N ALA A 100 8.05 2.60 -10.65
CA ALA A 100 7.54 2.06 -11.91
C ALA A 100 6.85 0.70 -11.69
N LYS A 101 7.39 -0.15 -10.82
CA LYS A 101 6.77 -1.43 -10.45
C LYS A 101 5.38 -1.24 -9.83
N LYS A 102 5.20 -0.28 -8.91
CA LYS A 102 3.88 0.04 -8.34
C LYS A 102 2.87 0.45 -9.42
N ILE A 103 3.28 1.35 -10.34
CA ILE A 103 2.43 1.79 -11.44
C ILE A 103 2.05 0.61 -12.34
N ASN A 104 3.02 -0.23 -12.72
CA ASN A 104 2.79 -1.40 -13.56
C ASN A 104 1.89 -2.46 -12.90
N LEU A 105 1.82 -2.49 -11.57
CA LEU A 105 0.91 -3.33 -10.81
C LEU A 105 -0.49 -2.70 -10.64
N GLY A 106 -0.77 -1.58 -11.30
CA GLY A 106 -2.08 -0.95 -11.33
C GLY A 106 -2.29 0.17 -10.31
N ALA A 107 -1.22 0.66 -9.65
CA ALA A 107 -1.35 1.85 -8.82
C ALA A 107 -1.59 3.10 -9.67
N SER A 108 -2.58 3.91 -9.31
CA SER A 108 -2.83 5.23 -9.91
C SER A 108 -1.92 6.31 -9.31
N LEU A 109 -1.54 6.12 -8.05
CA LEU A 109 -0.64 6.99 -7.30
C LEU A 109 0.30 6.14 -6.43
N VAL A 110 1.46 6.70 -6.07
CA VAL A 110 2.39 6.07 -5.16
C VAL A 110 2.61 6.98 -3.94
N GLN A 111 2.45 6.40 -2.75
CA GLN A 111 2.74 7.06 -1.49
C GLN A 111 4.06 6.54 -0.93
N ILE A 112 4.90 7.43 -0.44
CA ILE A 112 6.16 7.12 0.23
C ILE A 112 6.14 7.60 1.69
N TYR A 113 6.84 6.89 2.56
CA TYR A 113 7.04 7.28 3.96
C TYR A 113 8.48 6.99 4.41
N THR A 114 8.87 5.73 4.51
CA THR A 114 10.18 5.33 5.02
C THR A 114 11.34 5.88 4.19
N SER A 115 11.24 5.81 2.86
CA SER A 115 12.26 6.39 1.98
C SER A 115 12.37 7.91 2.13
N PHE A 116 11.27 8.60 2.38
CA PHE A 116 11.29 10.03 2.65
C PHE A 116 12.05 10.37 3.94
N ILE A 117 11.92 9.53 4.98
CA ILE A 117 12.66 9.70 6.24
C ILE A 117 14.18 9.55 6.02
N TYR A 118 14.60 8.55 5.22
CA TYR A 118 16.01 8.28 4.98
C TYR A 118 16.66 9.23 3.95
N GLU A 119 15.95 9.55 2.87
CA GLU A 119 16.48 10.28 1.72
C GLU A 119 16.11 11.79 1.73
N GLY A 120 15.14 12.17 2.57
CA GLY A 120 14.61 13.54 2.59
C GLY A 120 13.73 13.85 1.36
N PRO A 121 13.32 15.13 1.18
CA PRO A 121 12.35 15.53 0.15
C PRO A 121 12.84 15.34 -1.28
N GLN A 122 14.14 15.28 -1.50
CA GLN A 122 14.74 15.06 -2.82
C GLN A 122 14.39 13.68 -3.42
N ILE A 123 13.94 12.72 -2.60
CA ILE A 123 13.51 11.40 -3.08
C ILE A 123 12.39 11.53 -4.13
N VAL A 124 11.48 12.49 -3.99
CA VAL A 124 10.36 12.69 -4.92
C VAL A 124 10.89 12.97 -6.33
N SER A 125 11.87 13.86 -6.47
CA SER A 125 12.48 14.17 -7.77
C SER A 125 13.25 12.98 -8.34
N LYS A 126 13.90 12.17 -7.49
CA LYS A 126 14.62 10.95 -7.92
C LYS A 126 13.67 9.87 -8.45
N LEU A 127 12.47 9.75 -7.89
CA LEU A 127 11.48 8.75 -8.30
C LEU A 127 10.78 9.11 -9.62
N LEU A 128 10.77 10.38 -10.02
CA LEU A 128 10.03 10.90 -11.17
C LEU A 128 10.92 11.19 -12.40
N GLN A 129 12.21 10.93 -12.33
CA GLN A 129 13.16 11.08 -13.45
C GLN A 129 13.03 9.91 -14.41
#